data_7490ad2671bcd2d403bdfddccec37670
#
_entry.id   7490ad2671bcd2d403bdfddccec37670
#
_cell.length_a   1.000
_cell.length_b   1.000
_cell.length_c   1.000
_cell.angle_alpha   90.00
_cell.angle_beta   90.00
_cell.angle_gamma   90.00
#
_symmetry.space_group_name_H-M   'P 1'
#
loop_
_entity.id
_entity.type
_entity.pdbx_description
1 polymer ?
#
loop_
_entity_poly.entity_id
_entity_poly.type
_entity_poly.pdbx_seq_one_letter_code
_entity_poly.pdbx_strand_id
1 'polypeptide(L)'
;VLEDNLRTPSGVSYMLESRNISETLLADIFTETPIMGISDYPNRLKACLASSTSKYDPQVVILTPGRFNSAYYEHAFLAHEMNVPLVHGYDLVVEDSKVYMQGIRGKVQVDVIYRRIDDPYIDPLAFKSDSILGVSGLMSAYRAGNVVIVNAPGTGVADDKSLYPFVPDMIKFYLNEEPILPNIETYQCRKPDDLKYVLDNL
;
A
#
# COMPACT_ATOMS: atom_id res chain seq x y z
N VAL A 1 7.24 -15.41 5.94
CA VAL A 1 7.19 -13.92 5.91
C VAL A 1 8.50 -13.39 6.46
N LEU A 2 9.08 -12.36 5.82
CA LEU A 2 10.32 -11.72 6.25
C LEU A 2 10.07 -10.39 6.98
N GLU A 3 9.04 -9.67 6.56
CA GLU A 3 8.57 -8.44 7.18
C GLU A 3 7.15 -8.11 6.75
N ASP A 4 6.50 -7.23 7.49
CA ASP A 4 5.19 -6.67 7.18
C ASP A 4 5.37 -5.20 6.78
N ASN A 5 4.78 -4.81 5.64
CA ASN A 5 4.78 -3.43 5.14
C ASN A 5 3.33 -2.99 4.94
N LEU A 6 2.79 -2.25 5.90
CA LEU A 6 1.38 -1.87 5.92
C LEU A 6 1.15 -0.40 5.55
N ARG A 7 2.19 0.44 5.55
CA ARG A 7 2.05 1.85 5.18
C ARG A 7 2.00 2.05 3.67
N THR A 8 3.07 1.69 2.97
CA THR A 8 3.23 1.84 1.52
C THR A 8 3.97 0.64 0.92
N PRO A 9 3.35 -0.56 0.91
CA PRO A 9 4.00 -1.75 0.36
C PRO A 9 4.41 -1.52 -1.10
N SER A 10 5.60 -2.00 -1.49
CA SER A 10 6.17 -1.79 -2.82
C SER A 10 6.92 -3.03 -3.33
N GLY A 11 7.29 -3.02 -4.63
CA GLY A 11 8.04 -4.10 -5.28
C GLY A 11 7.22 -4.95 -6.24
N VAL A 12 5.91 -4.85 -6.24
CA VAL A 12 5.03 -5.67 -7.10
C VAL A 12 5.23 -5.39 -8.59
N SER A 13 5.45 -4.13 -8.97
CA SER A 13 5.73 -3.77 -10.36
C SER A 13 6.95 -4.50 -10.91
N TYR A 14 8.00 -4.57 -10.10
CA TYR A 14 9.23 -5.29 -10.49
C TYR A 14 9.01 -6.80 -10.58
N MET A 15 8.19 -7.37 -9.71
CA MET A 15 7.81 -8.79 -9.78
C MET A 15 7.05 -9.08 -11.08
N LEU A 16 6.09 -8.25 -11.44
CA LEU A 16 5.28 -8.41 -12.66
C LEU A 16 6.14 -8.24 -13.92
N GLU A 17 7.00 -7.21 -13.96
CA GLU A 17 7.93 -7.00 -15.09
C GLU A 17 8.95 -8.11 -15.20
N SER A 18 9.52 -8.57 -14.09
CA SER A 18 10.44 -9.71 -14.10
C SER A 18 9.77 -10.98 -14.63
N ARG A 19 8.50 -11.20 -14.30
CA ARG A 19 7.72 -12.30 -14.84
C ARG A 19 7.52 -12.15 -16.34
N ASN A 20 7.11 -10.99 -16.83
CA ASN A 20 6.92 -10.72 -18.28
C ASN A 20 8.20 -10.97 -19.07
N ILE A 21 9.33 -10.49 -18.55
CA ILE A 21 10.65 -10.72 -19.16
C ILE A 21 10.99 -12.21 -19.15
N SER A 22 10.79 -12.90 -18.04
CA SER A 22 11.07 -14.33 -17.93
C SER A 22 10.22 -15.17 -18.87
N GLU A 23 8.93 -14.88 -18.99
CA GLU A 23 8.03 -15.56 -19.93
C GLU A 23 8.44 -15.34 -21.39
N THR A 24 8.96 -14.14 -21.70
CA THR A 24 9.46 -13.84 -23.07
C THR A 24 10.76 -14.56 -23.37
N LEU A 25 11.72 -14.56 -22.43
CA LEU A 25 13.06 -15.10 -22.66
C LEU A 25 13.13 -16.62 -22.48
N LEU A 26 12.25 -17.19 -21.66
CA LEU A 26 12.26 -18.59 -21.24
C LEU A 26 10.94 -19.28 -21.61
N ALA A 27 10.35 -18.93 -22.75
CA ALA A 27 9.03 -19.39 -23.18
C ALA A 27 8.87 -20.91 -23.15
N ASP A 28 9.91 -21.66 -23.55
CA ASP A 28 9.91 -23.13 -23.55
C ASP A 28 9.71 -23.69 -22.14
N ILE A 29 10.42 -23.12 -21.14
CA ILE A 29 10.31 -23.54 -19.74
C ILE A 29 8.91 -23.28 -19.22
N PHE A 30 8.32 -22.10 -19.53
CA PHE A 30 6.96 -21.76 -19.11
C PHE A 30 5.90 -22.63 -19.78
N THR A 31 6.17 -23.14 -20.97
CA THR A 31 5.28 -24.08 -21.66
C THR A 31 5.32 -25.49 -21.05
N GLU A 32 6.51 -25.92 -20.62
CA GLU A 32 6.73 -27.27 -20.07
C GLU A 32 6.43 -27.37 -18.57
N THR A 33 6.49 -26.24 -17.85
CA THR A 33 6.35 -26.20 -16.38
C THR A 33 5.06 -25.46 -16.00
N PRO A 34 4.16 -26.06 -15.20
CA PRO A 34 2.94 -25.39 -14.74
C PRO A 34 3.29 -24.32 -13.69
N ILE A 35 3.49 -23.10 -14.16
CA ILE A 35 3.80 -21.94 -13.32
C ILE A 35 2.53 -21.11 -13.11
N MET A 36 2.22 -20.79 -11.85
CA MET A 36 1.05 -19.98 -11.51
C MET A 36 1.14 -18.59 -12.15
N GLY A 37 0.06 -18.15 -12.84
CA GLY A 37 -0.06 -16.81 -13.38
C GLY A 37 -0.21 -15.76 -12.27
N ILE A 38 0.37 -14.58 -12.49
CA ILE A 38 0.30 -13.44 -11.56
C ILE A 38 -0.20 -12.16 -12.23
N SER A 39 -0.52 -12.21 -13.51
CA SER A 39 -0.92 -11.04 -14.32
C SER A 39 -2.24 -10.40 -13.88
N ASP A 40 -3.06 -11.10 -13.12
CA ASP A 40 -4.32 -10.59 -12.59
C ASP A 40 -4.16 -9.73 -11.30
N TYR A 41 -2.94 -9.63 -10.76
CA TYR A 41 -2.67 -8.87 -9.53
C TYR A 41 -3.21 -7.42 -9.56
N PRO A 42 -2.98 -6.60 -10.61
CA PRO A 42 -3.51 -5.24 -10.65
C PRO A 42 -5.04 -5.19 -10.58
N ASN A 43 -5.72 -6.11 -11.25
CA ASN A 43 -7.19 -6.19 -11.20
C ASN A 43 -7.70 -6.60 -9.82
N ARG A 44 -7.01 -7.52 -9.16
CA ARG A 44 -7.35 -7.92 -7.78
C ARG A 44 -7.10 -6.79 -6.79
N LEU A 45 -5.99 -6.03 -6.96
CA LEU A 45 -5.71 -4.86 -6.15
C LEU A 45 -6.79 -3.79 -6.33
N LYS A 46 -7.17 -3.49 -7.58
CA LYS A 46 -8.27 -2.55 -7.87
C LYS A 46 -9.58 -3.00 -7.23
N ALA A 47 -9.93 -4.26 -7.34
CA ALA A 47 -11.15 -4.82 -6.73
C ALA A 47 -11.09 -4.72 -5.19
N CYS A 48 -9.95 -5.00 -4.58
CA CYS A 48 -9.73 -4.84 -3.15
C CYS A 48 -9.90 -3.37 -2.71
N LEU A 49 -9.32 -2.41 -3.44
CA LEU A 49 -9.49 -0.99 -3.18
C LEU A 49 -10.97 -0.57 -3.32
N ALA A 50 -11.64 -1.02 -4.37
CA ALA A 50 -13.06 -0.72 -4.59
C ALA A 50 -13.96 -1.30 -3.48
N SER A 51 -13.64 -2.47 -2.94
CA SER A 51 -14.39 -3.11 -1.85
C SER A 51 -14.25 -2.42 -0.50
N SER A 52 -13.33 -1.48 -0.35
CA SER A 52 -13.14 -0.71 0.90
C SER A 52 -14.26 0.33 1.14
N THR A 53 -15.17 0.53 0.20
CA THR A 53 -16.35 1.39 0.32
C THR A 53 -17.60 0.65 -0.12
N SER A 54 -18.76 1.07 0.39
CA SER A 54 -20.07 0.54 -0.03
C SER A 54 -20.61 1.15 -1.32
N LYS A 55 -19.89 2.13 -1.91
CA LYS A 55 -20.32 2.75 -3.17
C LYS A 55 -20.22 1.75 -4.31
N TYR A 56 -21.23 1.78 -5.17
CA TYR A 56 -21.17 1.07 -6.44
C TYR A 56 -20.28 1.84 -7.41
N ASP A 57 -19.32 1.16 -8.04
CA ASP A 57 -18.34 1.71 -8.99
C ASP A 57 -17.61 2.97 -8.45
N PRO A 58 -16.83 2.86 -7.35
CA PRO A 58 -16.18 3.99 -6.73
C PRO A 58 -15.03 4.53 -7.58
N GLN A 59 -14.86 5.85 -7.58
CA GLN A 59 -13.69 6.49 -8.19
C GLN A 59 -12.46 6.25 -7.32
N VAL A 60 -11.59 5.36 -7.79
CA VAL A 60 -10.29 5.06 -7.17
C VAL A 60 -9.20 5.91 -7.82
N VAL A 61 -8.28 6.44 -7.03
CA VAL A 61 -7.07 7.12 -7.52
C VAL A 61 -5.83 6.65 -6.77
N ILE A 62 -4.64 6.76 -7.39
CA ILE A 62 -3.36 6.60 -6.70
C ILE A 62 -2.80 7.99 -6.40
N LEU A 63 -2.59 8.30 -5.11
CA LEU A 63 -1.97 9.54 -4.67
C LEU A 63 -0.46 9.34 -4.52
N THR A 64 0.32 9.99 -5.39
CA THR A 64 1.78 9.91 -5.43
C THR A 64 2.45 11.18 -4.92
N PRO A 65 3.61 11.10 -4.25
CA PRO A 65 4.45 12.27 -3.95
C PRO A 65 5.20 12.79 -5.18
N GLY A 66 5.13 12.11 -6.31
CA GLY A 66 5.70 12.55 -7.59
C GLY A 66 7.02 11.90 -7.98
N ARG A 67 7.56 12.39 -9.09
CA ARG A 67 8.68 11.79 -9.83
C ARG A 67 10.01 11.71 -9.07
N PHE A 68 10.17 12.43 -7.98
CA PHE A 68 11.38 12.38 -7.16
C PHE A 68 11.34 11.28 -6.09
N ASN A 69 10.21 10.57 -5.97
CA ASN A 69 10.10 9.40 -5.11
C ASN A 69 10.74 8.19 -5.79
N SER A 70 11.53 7.42 -5.06
CA SER A 70 12.22 6.22 -5.58
C SER A 70 11.27 5.16 -6.13
N ALA A 71 10.04 5.07 -5.61
CA ALA A 71 9.01 4.15 -6.04
C ALA A 71 8.05 4.73 -7.09
N TYR A 72 8.35 5.90 -7.69
CA TYR A 72 7.45 6.55 -8.66
C TYR A 72 7.12 5.67 -9.86
N TYR A 73 8.11 4.89 -10.34
CA TYR A 73 7.87 3.92 -11.41
C TYR A 73 6.72 2.97 -11.04
N GLU A 74 6.75 2.40 -9.85
CA GLU A 74 5.69 1.49 -9.38
C GLU A 74 4.33 2.19 -9.27
N HIS A 75 4.30 3.46 -8.81
CA HIS A 75 3.05 4.21 -8.74
C HIS A 75 2.44 4.38 -10.14
N ALA A 76 3.25 4.75 -11.13
CA ALA A 76 2.83 4.92 -12.51
C ALA A 76 2.44 3.59 -13.16
N PHE A 77 3.22 2.53 -12.93
CA PHE A 77 2.94 1.18 -13.40
C PHE A 77 1.59 0.67 -12.90
N LEU A 78 1.37 0.72 -11.58
CA LEU A 78 0.11 0.27 -10.99
C LEU A 78 -1.09 1.10 -11.44
N ALA A 79 -0.93 2.43 -11.60
CA ALA A 79 -2.00 3.28 -12.11
C ALA A 79 -2.40 2.89 -13.54
N HIS A 80 -1.42 2.61 -14.39
CA HIS A 80 -1.64 2.14 -15.75
C HIS A 80 -2.33 0.77 -15.79
N GLU A 81 -1.78 -0.22 -15.09
CA GLU A 81 -2.28 -1.59 -15.08
C GLU A 81 -3.69 -1.72 -14.46
N MET A 82 -3.98 -0.95 -13.42
CA MET A 82 -5.31 -0.88 -12.82
C MET A 82 -6.30 -0.01 -13.61
N ASN A 83 -5.82 0.75 -14.60
CA ASN A 83 -6.59 1.76 -15.30
C ASN A 83 -7.31 2.71 -14.31
N VAL A 84 -6.52 3.36 -13.44
CA VAL A 84 -6.96 4.38 -12.49
C VAL A 84 -6.08 5.62 -12.58
N PRO A 85 -6.59 6.82 -12.27
CA PRO A 85 -5.79 8.03 -12.30
C PRO A 85 -4.61 7.98 -11.31
N LEU A 86 -3.43 8.41 -11.78
CA LEU A 86 -2.29 8.78 -10.93
C LEU A 86 -2.40 10.29 -10.67
N VAL A 87 -2.49 10.66 -9.39
CA VAL A 87 -2.69 12.07 -8.99
C VAL A 87 -1.63 12.50 -7.99
N HIS A 88 -1.31 13.79 -8.02
CA HIS A 88 -0.50 14.47 -7.01
C HIS A 88 -1.40 15.23 -6.04
N GLY A 89 -0.85 15.71 -4.92
CA GLY A 89 -1.62 16.49 -3.96
C GLY A 89 -2.30 17.73 -4.58
N TYR A 90 -1.65 18.38 -5.52
CA TYR A 90 -2.18 19.58 -6.22
C TYR A 90 -3.28 19.26 -7.25
N ASP A 91 -3.46 18.00 -7.65
CA ASP A 91 -4.56 17.58 -8.53
C ASP A 91 -5.86 17.34 -7.74
N LEU A 92 -5.78 17.32 -6.41
CA LEU A 92 -6.89 17.07 -5.52
C LEU A 92 -7.27 18.34 -4.74
N VAL A 93 -8.57 18.49 -4.49
CA VAL A 93 -9.12 19.56 -3.66
C VAL A 93 -10.20 19.01 -2.73
N VAL A 94 -10.25 19.54 -1.50
CA VAL A 94 -11.29 19.20 -0.54
C VAL A 94 -12.30 20.35 -0.46
N GLU A 95 -13.56 20.02 -0.73
CA GLU A 95 -14.70 20.95 -0.64
C GLU A 95 -15.84 20.25 0.08
N ASP A 96 -16.45 20.91 1.05
CA ASP A 96 -17.55 20.37 1.85
C ASP A 96 -17.25 18.97 2.43
N SER A 97 -16.01 18.80 2.93
CA SER A 97 -15.50 17.53 3.45
C SER A 97 -15.56 16.37 2.43
N LYS A 98 -15.48 16.63 1.15
CA LYS A 98 -15.36 15.66 0.07
C LYS A 98 -14.12 15.96 -0.75
N VAL A 99 -13.50 14.89 -1.28
CA VAL A 99 -12.31 15.01 -2.13
C VAL A 99 -12.72 15.00 -3.59
N TYR A 100 -12.16 15.91 -4.36
CA TYR A 100 -12.37 15.99 -5.80
C TYR A 100 -11.03 16.01 -6.54
N MET A 101 -10.94 15.23 -7.60
CA MET A 101 -9.89 15.34 -8.59
C MET A 101 -10.27 16.39 -9.62
N GLN A 102 -9.33 17.30 -9.91
CA GLN A 102 -9.52 18.35 -10.92
C GLN A 102 -9.18 17.79 -12.29
N GLY A 103 -10.15 17.73 -13.17
CA GLY A 103 -9.99 17.27 -14.54
C GLY A 103 -10.35 18.35 -15.57
N ILE A 104 -9.96 18.14 -16.83
CA ILE A 104 -10.25 19.06 -17.94
C ILE A 104 -11.75 19.29 -18.12
N ARG A 105 -12.57 18.28 -17.81
CA ARG A 105 -14.05 18.33 -17.94
C ARG A 105 -14.77 18.75 -16.66
N GLY A 106 -14.03 19.21 -15.65
CA GLY A 106 -14.57 19.56 -14.34
C GLY A 106 -14.06 18.66 -13.22
N LYS A 107 -14.65 18.79 -12.06
CA LYS A 107 -14.28 18.04 -10.86
C LYS A 107 -14.98 16.68 -10.84
N VAL A 108 -14.23 15.65 -10.46
CA VAL A 108 -14.73 14.29 -10.23
C VAL A 108 -14.51 13.95 -8.77
N GLN A 109 -15.58 13.55 -8.06
CA GLN A 109 -15.44 13.13 -6.66
C GLN A 109 -14.61 11.85 -6.57
N VAL A 110 -13.66 11.83 -5.64
CA VAL A 110 -12.81 10.67 -5.33
C VAL A 110 -13.37 9.94 -4.12
N ASP A 111 -13.52 8.64 -4.22
CA ASP A 111 -14.09 7.80 -3.19
C ASP A 111 -13.05 6.98 -2.45
N VAL A 112 -12.00 6.55 -3.16
CA VAL A 112 -10.90 5.75 -2.59
C VAL A 112 -9.56 6.30 -3.07
N ILE A 113 -8.68 6.55 -2.13
CA ILE A 113 -7.30 6.97 -2.38
C ILE A 113 -6.36 5.84 -1.99
N TYR A 114 -5.69 5.23 -2.97
CA TYR A 114 -4.52 4.38 -2.70
C TYR A 114 -3.31 5.28 -2.51
N ARG A 115 -2.93 5.52 -1.26
CA ARG A 115 -1.86 6.47 -0.94
C ARG A 115 -0.47 5.87 -1.11
N ARG A 116 0.43 6.65 -1.69
CA ARG A 116 1.85 6.37 -1.78
C ARG A 116 2.69 7.47 -1.11
N ILE A 117 2.05 8.23 -0.23
CA ILE A 117 2.64 9.32 0.57
C ILE A 117 2.66 8.91 2.02
N ASP A 118 3.76 9.18 2.72
CA ASP A 118 3.89 8.91 4.16
C ASP A 118 2.99 9.81 5.00
N ASP A 119 2.55 9.28 6.15
CA ASP A 119 1.59 9.94 7.05
C ASP A 119 1.91 11.41 7.36
N PRO A 120 3.16 11.81 7.68
CA PRO A 120 3.46 13.20 8.01
C PRO A 120 3.18 14.19 6.88
N TYR A 121 3.14 13.72 5.64
CA TYR A 121 3.03 14.58 4.46
C TYR A 121 1.65 14.56 3.81
N ILE A 122 0.71 13.72 4.28
CA ILE A 122 -0.56 13.47 3.59
C ILE A 122 -1.54 14.64 3.66
N ASP A 123 -1.51 15.42 4.75
CA ASP A 123 -2.36 16.60 4.95
C ASP A 123 -1.62 17.67 5.78
N PRO A 124 -1.27 18.83 5.19
CA PRO A 124 -0.57 19.89 5.90
C PRO A 124 -1.39 20.54 7.03
N LEU A 125 -2.72 20.42 7.02
CA LEU A 125 -3.57 20.95 8.09
C LEU A 125 -3.64 20.02 9.32
N ALA A 126 -3.29 18.76 9.15
CA ALA A 126 -3.37 17.76 10.22
C ALA A 126 -2.00 17.31 10.74
N PHE A 127 -0.96 17.38 9.91
CA PHE A 127 0.38 16.89 10.20
C PHE A 127 1.44 17.95 9.92
N LYS A 128 2.39 17.69 9.03
CA LYS A 128 3.51 18.59 8.73
C LYS A 128 3.03 19.77 7.89
N SER A 129 2.97 20.97 8.50
CA SER A 129 2.35 22.17 7.93
C SER A 129 3.06 22.72 6.67
N ASP A 130 4.33 22.37 6.46
CA ASP A 130 5.11 22.74 5.28
C ASP A 130 5.06 21.68 4.16
N SER A 131 4.23 20.65 4.31
CA SER A 131 4.08 19.64 3.27
C SER A 131 3.41 20.19 2.02
N ILE A 132 4.11 20.05 0.89
CA ILE A 132 3.60 20.39 -0.44
C ILE A 132 3.15 19.14 -1.22
N LEU A 133 3.25 17.95 -0.62
CA LEU A 133 2.97 16.67 -1.26
C LEU A 133 1.53 16.21 -1.05
N GLY A 134 0.96 16.60 0.08
CA GLY A 134 -0.36 16.16 0.51
C GLY A 134 -1.50 17.05 0.02
N VAL A 135 -2.68 16.79 0.57
CA VAL A 135 -3.92 17.47 0.22
C VAL A 135 -4.48 18.15 1.46
N SER A 136 -4.58 19.48 1.43
CA SER A 136 -5.11 20.25 2.55
C SER A 136 -6.57 19.88 2.86
N GLY A 137 -6.84 19.47 4.10
CA GLY A 137 -8.15 19.06 4.58
C GLY A 137 -8.54 17.62 4.26
N LEU A 138 -7.65 16.82 3.70
CA LEU A 138 -7.89 15.41 3.40
C LEU A 138 -8.32 14.63 4.63
N MET A 139 -7.67 14.87 5.78
CA MET A 139 -8.03 14.20 7.04
C MET A 139 -9.40 14.59 7.57
N SER A 140 -9.90 15.77 7.22
CA SER A 140 -11.29 16.17 7.53
C SER A 140 -12.29 15.34 6.71
N ALA A 141 -12.05 15.19 5.41
CA ALA A 141 -12.89 14.37 4.54
C ALA A 141 -12.86 12.89 4.95
N TYR A 142 -11.67 12.37 5.32
CA TYR A 142 -11.50 11.01 5.81
C TYR A 142 -12.28 10.76 7.11
N ARG A 143 -12.16 11.65 8.11
CA ARG A 143 -12.90 11.54 9.38
C ARG A 143 -14.41 11.67 9.22
N ALA A 144 -14.85 12.43 8.21
CA ALA A 144 -16.26 12.53 7.85
C ALA A 144 -16.81 11.28 7.12
N GLY A 145 -15.95 10.30 6.79
CA GLY A 145 -16.33 9.09 6.07
C GLY A 145 -16.64 9.31 4.59
N ASN A 146 -16.23 10.44 4.02
CA ASN A 146 -16.52 10.81 2.63
C ASN A 146 -15.47 10.33 1.63
N VAL A 147 -14.33 9.83 2.11
CA VAL A 147 -13.27 9.21 1.31
C VAL A 147 -12.60 8.11 2.14
N VAL A 148 -12.21 7.04 1.48
CA VAL A 148 -11.39 5.97 2.08
C VAL A 148 -9.94 6.18 1.69
N ILE A 149 -9.02 6.02 2.63
CA ILE A 149 -7.57 6.06 2.39
C ILE A 149 -6.99 4.68 2.68
N VAL A 150 -6.36 4.08 1.68
CA VAL A 150 -5.72 2.76 1.77
C VAL A 150 -4.21 2.91 1.51
N ASN A 151 -3.30 2.41 2.36
CA ASN A 151 -3.61 1.91 3.68
C ASN A 151 -3.89 3.08 4.63
N ALA A 152 -4.66 2.80 5.67
CA ALA A 152 -5.11 3.84 6.59
C ALA A 152 -3.94 4.63 7.21
N PRO A 153 -4.10 5.94 7.47
CA PRO A 153 -3.13 6.69 8.23
C PRO A 153 -2.87 6.05 9.60
N GLY A 154 -1.58 5.97 9.98
CA GLY A 154 -1.15 5.33 11.22
C GLY A 154 -0.75 3.85 11.09
N THR A 155 -1.03 3.18 9.97
CA THR A 155 -0.64 1.76 9.77
C THR A 155 0.87 1.53 9.73
N GLY A 156 1.67 2.59 9.54
CA GLY A 156 3.13 2.51 9.56
C GLY A 156 3.73 2.02 10.88
N VAL A 157 2.96 1.99 11.96
CA VAL A 157 3.41 1.35 13.22
C VAL A 157 3.71 -0.13 13.02
N ALA A 158 3.01 -0.80 12.11
CA ALA A 158 3.21 -2.21 11.83
C ALA A 158 4.40 -2.50 10.89
N ASP A 159 5.01 -1.46 10.29
CA ASP A 159 6.26 -1.58 9.54
C ASP A 159 7.47 -1.72 10.48
N ASP A 160 7.30 -1.45 11.78
CA ASP A 160 8.36 -1.59 12.77
C ASP A 160 8.63 -3.08 13.03
N LYS A 161 9.87 -3.49 12.75
CA LYS A 161 10.31 -4.88 12.95
C LYS A 161 10.21 -5.35 14.40
N SER A 162 10.07 -4.45 15.36
CA SER A 162 9.79 -4.81 16.75
C SER A 162 8.39 -5.42 16.97
N LEU A 163 7.45 -5.14 16.05
CA LEU A 163 6.11 -5.74 16.08
C LEU A 163 6.04 -7.11 15.38
N TYR A 164 6.91 -7.33 14.41
CA TYR A 164 6.92 -8.54 13.60
C TYR A 164 6.88 -9.86 14.41
N PRO A 165 7.63 -10.04 15.51
CA PRO A 165 7.59 -11.28 16.30
C PRO A 165 6.23 -11.58 16.93
N PHE A 166 5.36 -10.57 17.07
CA PHE A 166 4.04 -10.73 17.70
C PHE A 166 2.92 -11.00 16.71
N VAL A 167 3.16 -10.86 15.41
CA VAL A 167 2.11 -11.01 14.38
C VAL A 167 1.44 -12.38 14.42
N PRO A 168 2.15 -13.52 14.59
CA PRO A 168 1.51 -14.83 14.71
C PRO A 168 0.55 -14.92 15.92
N ASP A 169 0.95 -14.36 17.06
CA ASP A 169 0.11 -14.33 18.26
C ASP A 169 -1.10 -13.41 18.10
N MET A 170 -0.94 -12.28 17.38
CA MET A 170 -2.06 -11.39 17.03
C MET A 170 -3.08 -12.09 16.13
N ILE A 171 -2.64 -12.86 15.14
CA ILE A 171 -3.53 -13.66 14.28
C ILE A 171 -4.34 -14.64 15.13
N LYS A 172 -3.67 -15.39 16.00
CA LYS A 172 -4.35 -16.33 16.90
C LYS A 172 -5.34 -15.64 17.83
N PHE A 173 -4.94 -14.52 18.41
CA PHE A 173 -5.77 -13.79 19.38
C PHE A 173 -7.00 -13.13 18.74
N TYR A 174 -6.82 -12.42 17.61
CA TYR A 174 -7.92 -11.64 17.01
C TYR A 174 -8.77 -12.44 16.03
N LEU A 175 -8.16 -13.40 15.30
CA LEU A 175 -8.87 -14.17 14.27
C LEU A 175 -9.24 -15.58 14.75
N ASN A 176 -8.64 -16.05 15.85
CA ASN A 176 -8.75 -17.44 16.33
C ASN A 176 -8.34 -18.45 15.23
N GLU A 177 -7.30 -18.11 14.46
CA GLU A 177 -6.77 -18.90 13.35
C GLU A 177 -5.26 -19.12 13.53
N GLU A 178 -4.73 -20.16 12.90
CA GLU A 178 -3.28 -20.34 12.77
C GLU A 178 -2.75 -19.53 11.57
N PRO A 179 -1.55 -18.94 11.65
CA PRO A 179 -0.95 -18.22 10.53
C PRO A 179 -0.81 -19.13 9.31
N ILE A 180 -1.34 -18.72 8.16
CA ILE A 180 -1.21 -19.43 6.87
C ILE A 180 0.25 -19.41 6.39
N LEU A 181 0.91 -18.23 6.54
CA LEU A 181 2.31 -18.04 6.18
C LEU A 181 3.16 -17.95 7.46
N PRO A 182 4.12 -18.87 7.66
CA PRO A 182 4.98 -18.82 8.83
C PRO A 182 5.92 -17.61 8.79
N ASN A 183 6.11 -16.96 9.93
CA ASN A 183 7.14 -15.97 10.11
C ASN A 183 8.51 -16.62 10.28
N ILE A 184 9.57 -15.93 9.90
CA ILE A 184 10.93 -16.30 10.25
C ILE A 184 11.10 -16.17 11.77
N GLU A 185 11.70 -17.16 12.39
CA GLU A 185 12.01 -17.12 13.82
C GLU A 185 12.85 -15.88 14.14
N THR A 186 12.40 -15.11 15.11
CA THR A 186 12.96 -13.78 15.40
C THR A 186 13.18 -13.64 16.90
N TYR A 187 14.42 -13.37 17.27
CA TYR A 187 14.88 -13.25 18.65
C TYR A 187 14.86 -11.78 19.10
N GLN A 188 14.32 -11.55 20.29
CA GLN A 188 14.26 -10.22 20.88
C GLN A 188 15.45 -10.03 21.84
N CYS A 189 16.58 -9.52 21.37
CA CYS A 189 17.82 -9.39 22.17
C CYS A 189 17.70 -8.51 23.44
N ARG A 190 16.55 -7.85 23.67
CA ARG A 190 16.23 -7.23 24.97
C ARG A 190 15.91 -8.27 26.05
N LYS A 191 15.60 -9.51 25.68
CA LYS A 191 15.40 -10.64 26.58
C LYS A 191 16.74 -11.34 26.77
N PRO A 192 17.18 -11.60 28.02
CA PRO A 192 18.49 -12.20 28.27
C PRO A 192 18.70 -13.56 27.58
N ASP A 193 17.66 -14.41 27.55
CA ASP A 193 17.74 -15.75 26.96
C ASP A 193 17.89 -15.66 25.43
N ASP A 194 17.11 -14.81 24.76
CA ASP A 194 17.21 -14.57 23.32
C ASP A 194 18.59 -14.00 22.98
N LEU A 195 19.06 -13.01 23.76
CA LEU A 195 20.38 -12.41 23.56
C LEU A 195 21.50 -13.47 23.67
N LYS A 196 21.43 -14.30 24.71
CA LYS A 196 22.39 -15.39 24.90
C LYS A 196 22.38 -16.33 23.70
N TYR A 197 21.19 -16.80 23.30
CA TYR A 197 21.06 -17.69 22.14
C TYR A 197 21.69 -17.08 20.88
N VAL A 198 21.40 -15.83 20.58
CA VAL A 198 21.95 -15.15 19.40
C VAL A 198 23.48 -15.06 19.46
N LEU A 199 24.04 -14.68 20.62
CA LEU A 199 25.50 -14.60 20.79
C LEU A 199 26.21 -15.95 20.70
N ASP A 200 25.56 -17.02 21.16
CA ASP A 200 26.10 -18.37 21.10
C ASP A 200 26.00 -19.00 19.69
N ASN A 201 25.25 -18.40 18.77
CA ASN A 201 24.97 -18.91 17.42
C ASN A 201 25.29 -17.93 16.29
N LEU A 202 26.17 -16.96 16.51
CA LEU A 202 26.66 -16.03 15.48
C LEU A 202 27.58 -16.71 14.45
#